data_f81691dca40e97034997450275c3581b
#
_entry.id   f81691dca40e97034997450275c3581b
#
_cell.length_a   1.000
_cell.length_b   1.000
_cell.length_c   1.000
_cell.angle_alpha   90.00
_cell.angle_beta   90.00
_cell.angle_gamma   90.00
#
_symmetry.space_group_name_H-M   'P 1'
#
loop_
_entity.id
_entity.type
_entity.pdbx_description
1 polymer ?
#
loop_
_entity_poly.entity_id
_entity_poly.type
_entity_poly.pdbx_seq_one_letter_code
_entity_poly.pdbx_strand_id
1 'polypeptide(L)'
;MKNLQQMQQILKQVQQFQEQLQRQLDELEVEGTAGGGMVSVKMNGQKQLSEVHIEPEVFASHDLEMLQDLILVAVNEATRRVDEQLASKMGNLTGGLNFPGLT
;
A
#
# COMPACT_ATOMS: atom_id res chain seq x y z
N MET A 1 -14.11 -12.49 38.14
CA MET A 1 -12.70 -12.87 37.93
C MET A 1 -12.47 -13.64 36.64
N LYS A 2 -13.40 -14.48 36.21
CA LYS A 2 -13.28 -15.17 34.94
C LYS A 2 -13.26 -14.20 33.74
N ASN A 3 -13.91 -13.02 33.90
CA ASN A 3 -14.01 -12.03 32.82
C ASN A 3 -12.70 -11.32 32.55
N LEU A 4 -11.83 -11.15 33.55
CA LEU A 4 -10.53 -10.49 33.38
C LEU A 4 -9.57 -11.34 32.52
N GLN A 5 -9.55 -12.64 32.73
CA GLN A 5 -8.71 -13.54 31.94
C GLN A 5 -9.18 -13.60 30.48
N GLN A 6 -10.49 -13.62 30.27
CA GLN A 6 -11.05 -13.61 28.93
C GLN A 6 -10.75 -12.29 28.22
N MET A 7 -10.84 -11.17 28.93
CA MET A 7 -10.50 -9.86 28.36
C MET A 7 -9.03 -9.78 27.97
N GLN A 8 -8.13 -10.32 28.81
CA GLN A 8 -6.71 -10.34 28.49
C GLN A 8 -6.41 -11.19 27.26
N GLN A 9 -7.10 -12.31 27.10
CA GLN A 9 -6.94 -13.16 25.91
C GLN A 9 -7.44 -12.45 24.65
N ILE A 10 -8.56 -11.75 24.74
CA ILE A 10 -9.11 -11.00 23.62
C ILE A 10 -8.17 -9.88 23.22
N LEU A 11 -7.64 -9.14 24.19
CA LEU A 11 -6.67 -8.07 23.93
C LEU A 11 -5.42 -8.60 23.26
N LYS A 12 -4.94 -9.76 23.71
CA LYS A 12 -3.77 -10.39 23.11
C LYS A 12 -4.02 -10.80 21.66
N GLN A 13 -5.20 -11.33 21.38
CA GLN A 13 -5.60 -11.70 20.02
C GLN A 13 -5.69 -10.47 19.11
N VAL A 14 -6.26 -9.37 19.63
CA VAL A 14 -6.35 -8.11 18.88
C VAL A 14 -4.95 -7.57 18.55
N GLN A 15 -4.05 -7.60 19.53
CA GLN A 15 -2.67 -7.17 19.30
C GLN A 15 -1.97 -8.01 18.25
N GLN A 16 -2.14 -9.33 18.29
CA GLN A 16 -1.56 -10.22 17.29
C GLN A 16 -2.13 -9.95 15.91
N PHE A 17 -3.43 -9.69 15.82
CA PHE A 17 -4.08 -9.35 14.56
C PHE A 17 -3.53 -8.04 14.00
N GLN A 18 -3.37 -7.02 14.86
CA GLN A 18 -2.80 -5.74 14.45
C GLN A 18 -1.37 -5.89 13.96
N GLU A 19 -0.56 -6.70 14.63
CA GLU A 19 0.81 -6.95 14.21
C GLU A 19 0.88 -7.66 12.86
N GLN A 20 0.00 -8.63 12.63
CA GLN A 20 -0.08 -9.31 11.35
C GLN A 20 -0.50 -8.35 10.24
N LEU A 21 -1.50 -7.51 10.51
CA LEU A 21 -1.97 -6.54 9.55
C LEU A 21 -0.87 -5.54 9.20
N GLN A 22 -0.16 -5.05 10.21
CA GLN A 22 0.97 -4.15 10.04
C GLN A 22 2.04 -4.78 9.16
N ARG A 23 2.36 -6.04 9.42
CA ARG A 23 3.36 -6.79 8.65
C ARG A 23 2.95 -6.96 7.20
N GLN A 24 1.68 -7.28 6.96
CA GLN A 24 1.15 -7.40 5.61
C GLN A 24 1.22 -6.10 4.84
N LEU A 25 0.93 -4.97 5.52
CA LEU A 25 1.05 -3.65 4.91
C LEU A 25 2.51 -3.31 4.59
N ASP A 26 3.42 -3.64 5.49
CA ASP A 26 4.85 -3.39 5.27
C ASP A 26 5.41 -4.23 4.12
N GLU A 27 4.94 -5.45 3.96
CA GLU A 27 5.38 -6.38 2.92
C GLU A 27 4.73 -6.11 1.56
N LEU A 28 3.60 -5.42 1.53
CA LEU A 28 2.96 -5.06 0.27
C LEU A 28 3.86 -4.08 -0.48
N GLU A 29 4.11 -4.38 -1.74
CA GLU A 29 4.92 -3.51 -2.59
C GLU A 29 4.22 -3.35 -3.92
N VAL A 30 4.05 -2.10 -4.33
CA VAL A 30 3.52 -1.75 -5.65
C VAL A 30 4.52 -0.88 -6.36
N GLU A 31 4.41 -0.83 -7.68
CA GLU A 31 5.21 0.04 -8.52
C GLU A 31 4.31 1.02 -9.24
N GLY A 32 4.67 2.30 -9.20
CA GLY A 32 4.03 3.33 -9.99
C GLY A 32 5.00 3.82 -11.05
N THR A 33 4.53 4.07 -12.25
CA THR A 33 5.37 4.51 -13.37
C THR A 33 4.76 5.73 -14.05
N ALA A 34 5.61 6.48 -14.73
CA ALA A 34 5.20 7.62 -15.54
C ALA A 34 6.11 7.72 -16.76
N GLY A 35 5.56 8.28 -17.85
CA GLY A 35 6.32 8.52 -19.07
C GLY A 35 6.85 7.25 -19.72
N GLY A 36 6.07 6.16 -19.69
CA GLY A 36 6.50 4.90 -20.28
C GLY A 36 7.65 4.24 -19.53
N GLY A 37 7.77 4.51 -18.22
CA GLY A 37 8.84 3.94 -17.41
C GLY A 37 10.03 4.85 -17.20
N MET A 38 9.98 6.09 -17.68
CA MET A 38 11.05 7.06 -17.45
C MET A 38 11.28 7.34 -15.98
N VAL A 39 10.20 7.35 -15.20
CA VAL A 39 10.24 7.46 -13.74
C VAL A 39 9.42 6.32 -13.18
N SER A 40 9.96 5.62 -12.19
CA SER A 40 9.23 4.59 -11.47
C SER A 40 9.50 4.71 -9.98
N VAL A 41 8.49 4.37 -9.18
CA VAL A 41 8.61 4.40 -7.73
C VAL A 41 8.07 3.10 -7.16
N LYS A 42 8.60 2.68 -6.02
CA LYS A 42 8.07 1.56 -5.26
C LYS A 42 7.49 2.07 -3.96
N MET A 43 6.32 1.54 -3.58
CA MET A 43 5.57 2.00 -2.43
C MET A 43 5.02 0.80 -1.68
N ASN A 44 5.02 0.87 -0.34
CA ASN A 44 4.44 -0.18 0.49
C ASN A 44 2.97 0.11 0.78
N GLY A 45 2.34 -0.80 1.55
CA GLY A 45 0.92 -0.67 1.89
C GLY A 45 0.58 0.50 2.80
N GLN A 46 1.56 1.09 3.46
CA GLN A 46 1.40 2.29 4.26
C GLN A 46 1.63 3.57 3.45
N LYS A 47 1.78 3.43 2.14
CA LYS A 47 2.01 4.54 1.21
C LYS A 47 3.33 5.24 1.45
N GLN A 48 4.33 4.48 1.90
CA GLN A 48 5.70 4.98 2.02
C GLN A 48 6.48 4.58 0.78
N LEU A 49 7.25 5.51 0.25
CA LEU A 49 8.12 5.23 -0.89
C LEU A 49 9.38 4.51 -0.38
N SER A 50 9.73 3.42 -1.04
CA SER A 50 10.95 2.65 -0.76
C SER A 50 12.03 2.85 -1.82
N GLU A 51 11.65 3.24 -3.04
CA GLU A 51 12.59 3.40 -4.13
C GLU A 51 12.04 4.40 -5.15
N VAL A 52 12.93 5.19 -5.70
CA VAL A 52 12.65 6.07 -6.83
C VAL A 52 13.71 5.81 -7.89
N HIS A 53 13.27 5.50 -9.10
CA HIS A 53 14.14 5.30 -10.24
C HIS A 53 13.83 6.32 -11.31
N ILE A 54 14.87 6.99 -11.81
CA ILE A 54 14.77 7.99 -12.86
C ILE A 54 15.73 7.57 -13.97
N GLU A 55 15.20 7.41 -15.18
CA GLU A 55 16.06 7.10 -16.33
C GLU A 55 17.03 8.24 -16.58
N PRO A 56 18.31 7.93 -16.87
CA PRO A 56 19.32 8.98 -17.10
C PRO A 56 18.95 9.96 -18.22
N GLU A 57 18.19 9.52 -19.21
CA GLU A 57 17.74 10.38 -20.30
C GLU A 57 16.89 11.54 -19.83
N VAL A 58 16.06 11.33 -18.79
CA VAL A 58 15.24 12.39 -18.20
C VAL A 58 16.14 13.45 -17.59
N PHE A 59 17.15 13.00 -16.88
CA PHE A 59 18.11 13.90 -16.23
C PHE A 59 18.92 14.68 -17.27
N ALA A 60 19.31 14.02 -18.35
CA ALA A 60 20.09 14.64 -19.43
C ALA A 60 19.32 15.70 -20.20
N SER A 61 17.98 15.66 -20.18
CA SER A 61 17.16 16.63 -20.89
C SER A 61 17.17 18.02 -20.24
N HIS A 62 17.59 18.13 -18.99
CA HIS A 62 17.57 19.37 -18.19
C HIS A 62 16.19 20.01 -18.05
N ASP A 63 15.15 19.24 -18.28
CA ASP A 63 13.77 19.69 -18.14
C ASP A 63 13.25 19.36 -16.74
N LEU A 64 13.49 20.26 -15.80
CA LEU A 64 13.10 20.07 -14.41
C LEU A 64 11.58 19.97 -14.24
N GLU A 65 10.84 20.77 -14.97
CA GLU A 65 9.38 20.78 -14.89
C GLU A 65 8.81 19.42 -15.34
N MET A 66 9.33 18.87 -16.44
CA MET A 66 8.93 17.55 -16.91
C MET A 66 9.24 16.49 -15.85
N LEU A 67 10.42 16.53 -15.23
CA LEU A 67 10.82 15.58 -14.19
C LEU A 67 9.88 15.66 -12.99
N GLN A 68 9.53 16.88 -12.55
CA GLN A 68 8.61 17.07 -11.45
C GLN A 68 7.24 16.44 -11.75
N ASP A 69 6.74 16.67 -12.95
CA ASP A 69 5.44 16.12 -13.38
C ASP A 69 5.47 14.60 -13.44
N LEU A 70 6.55 14.02 -13.96
CA LEU A 70 6.70 12.56 -14.03
C LEU A 70 6.74 11.93 -12.64
N ILE A 71 7.45 12.55 -11.71
CA ILE A 71 7.50 12.04 -10.32
C ILE A 71 6.11 12.10 -9.70
N LEU A 72 5.40 13.21 -9.89
CA LEU A 72 4.05 13.38 -9.35
C LEU A 72 3.11 12.30 -9.87
N VAL A 73 3.14 12.05 -11.17
CA VAL A 73 2.29 11.03 -11.81
C VAL A 73 2.65 9.64 -11.30
N ALA A 74 3.94 9.32 -11.20
CA ALA A 74 4.38 7.99 -10.74
C ALA A 74 3.95 7.73 -9.30
N VAL A 75 4.10 8.73 -8.42
CA VAL A 75 3.70 8.59 -7.01
C VAL A 75 2.20 8.43 -6.88
N ASN A 76 1.43 9.23 -7.62
CA ASN A 76 -0.03 9.15 -7.57
C ASN A 76 -0.53 7.80 -8.11
N GLU A 77 0.11 7.27 -9.14
CA GLU A 77 -0.23 5.94 -9.64
C GLU A 77 0.07 4.87 -8.60
N ALA A 78 1.22 4.95 -7.93
CA ALA A 78 1.57 4.01 -6.87
C ALA A 78 0.54 4.05 -5.73
N THR A 79 0.13 5.25 -5.32
CA THR A 79 -0.90 5.42 -4.29
C THR A 79 -2.20 4.74 -4.70
N ARG A 80 -2.63 4.94 -5.93
CA ARG A 80 -3.84 4.30 -6.47
C ARG A 80 -3.71 2.78 -6.45
N ARG A 81 -2.56 2.25 -6.82
CA ARG A 81 -2.31 0.81 -6.84
C ARG A 81 -2.32 0.21 -5.43
N VAL A 82 -1.80 0.92 -4.44
CA VAL A 82 -1.91 0.49 -3.04
C VAL A 82 -3.38 0.40 -2.65
N ASP A 83 -4.16 1.43 -2.94
CA ASP A 83 -5.59 1.45 -2.62
C ASP A 83 -6.34 0.29 -3.28
N GLU A 84 -6.03 -0.01 -4.54
CA GLU A 84 -6.62 -1.14 -5.26
C GLU A 84 -6.24 -2.48 -4.63
N GLN A 85 -4.98 -2.65 -4.24
CA GLN A 85 -4.52 -3.88 -3.61
C GLN A 85 -5.16 -4.09 -2.24
N LEU A 86 -5.28 -3.03 -1.45
CA LEU A 86 -5.94 -3.10 -0.15
C LEU A 86 -7.43 -3.41 -0.31
N ALA A 87 -8.10 -2.79 -1.26
CA ALA A 87 -9.51 -3.06 -1.53
C ALA A 87 -9.72 -4.50 -1.98
N SER A 88 -8.82 -5.03 -2.82
CA SER A 88 -8.87 -6.42 -3.28
C SER A 88 -8.71 -7.40 -2.12
N LYS A 89 -7.75 -7.13 -1.22
CA LYS A 89 -7.53 -7.98 -0.05
C LYS A 89 -8.72 -7.93 0.91
N MET A 90 -9.29 -6.75 1.11
CA MET A 90 -10.50 -6.59 1.92
C MET A 90 -11.68 -7.31 1.29
N GLY A 91 -11.83 -7.21 -0.03
CA GLY A 91 -12.87 -7.91 -0.77
C GLY A 91 -12.77 -9.42 -0.64
N ASN A 92 -11.56 -9.97 -0.70
CA ASN A 92 -11.34 -11.40 -0.52
C ASN A 92 -11.67 -11.84 0.90
N LEU A 93 -11.36 -10.99 1.88
CA LEU A 93 -11.65 -11.27 3.28
C LEU A 93 -13.14 -11.26 3.57
N THR A 94 -13.87 -10.28 3.01
CA THR A 94 -15.33 -10.17 3.17
C THR A 94 -16.09 -11.15 2.29
N GLY A 95 -15.52 -11.55 1.16
CA GLY A 95 -16.11 -12.54 0.27
C GLY A 95 -16.18 -13.94 0.86
N GLY A 96 -15.29 -14.28 1.80
CA GLY A 96 -15.31 -15.53 2.54
C GLY A 96 -16.19 -15.50 3.77
N LEU A 97 -16.64 -14.32 4.18
CA LEU A 97 -17.49 -14.11 5.33
C LEU A 97 -18.84 -13.60 4.85
N ASN A 98 -19.81 -14.49 4.82
CA ASN A 98 -21.15 -14.15 4.37
C ASN A 98 -21.84 -13.30 5.44
N PHE A 99 -21.71 -11.98 5.36
CA PHE A 99 -22.40 -11.07 6.27
C PHE A 99 -23.76 -10.68 5.69
N PRO A 100 -24.86 -11.14 6.28
CA PRO A 100 -26.19 -10.71 5.83
C PRO A 100 -26.34 -9.22 6.11
N GLY A 101 -26.60 -8.44 5.07
CA GLY A 101 -26.81 -7.00 5.17
C GLY A 101 -25.72 -6.15 4.54
N LEU A 102 -24.63 -6.75 4.08
CA LEU A 102 -23.56 -6.05 3.37
C LEU A 102 -23.63 -6.24 1.85
N THR A 103 -24.62 -6.95 1.38
CA THR A 103 -24.84 -7.15 -0.04
C THR A 103 -25.92 -6.21 -0.58
#